data_a694b2c1851c1cffbc25e239b3605660
#
_entry.id   a694b2c1851c1cffbc25e239b3605660
#
_cell.length_a   1.000
_cell.length_b   1.000
_cell.length_c   1.000
_cell.angle_alpha   90.00
_cell.angle_beta   90.00
_cell.angle_gamma   90.00
#
_symmetry.space_group_name_H-M   'P 1'
#
loop_
_entity.id
_entity.type
_entity.pdbx_description
1 polymer ?
#
loop_
_entity_poly.entity_id
_entity_poly.type
_entity_poly.pdbx_seq_one_letter_code
_entity_poly.pdbx_strand_id
1 'polypeptide(L)' 'MRLPRVLQDYVLLHELCHLRHQDHGHGFHLLLEHVLTDHLVKTLDLDPMAADLARKAALSKARYPVDYTLTRAIKQYRT' A
#
# COMPACT_ATOMS: atom_id res chain seq x y z
N MET A 1 -14.90 2.41 12.60
CA MET A 1 -14.39 3.45 11.67
C MET A 1 -14.03 2.81 10.34
N ARG A 2 -14.50 3.40 9.25
CA ARG A 2 -14.21 2.85 7.92
C ARG A 2 -12.91 3.39 7.37
N LEU A 3 -12.09 2.49 6.85
CA LEU A 3 -10.92 2.90 6.12
C LEU A 3 -11.32 3.45 4.75
N PRO A 4 -10.61 4.43 4.21
CA PRO A 4 -10.77 4.83 2.81
C PRO A 4 -10.59 3.64 1.89
N ARG A 5 -11.21 3.69 0.70
CA ARG A 5 -11.19 2.58 -0.24
C ARG A 5 -9.77 2.13 -0.58
N VAL A 6 -8.87 3.08 -0.80
CA VAL A 6 -7.51 2.75 -1.17
C VAL A 6 -6.79 1.97 -0.07
N LEU A 7 -7.10 2.25 1.20
CA LEU A 7 -6.51 1.52 2.31
C LEU A 7 -7.18 0.17 2.53
N GLN A 8 -8.47 0.05 2.24
CA GLN A 8 -9.13 -1.25 2.26
C GLN A 8 -8.51 -2.17 1.22
N ASP A 9 -8.24 -1.63 0.04
CA ASP A 9 -7.58 -2.40 -1.03
C ASP A 9 -6.18 -2.82 -0.62
N TYR A 10 -5.46 -1.95 0.11
CA TYR A 10 -4.14 -2.32 0.62
C TYR A 10 -4.21 -3.54 1.53
N VAL A 11 -5.16 -3.56 2.46
CA VAL A 11 -5.31 -4.69 3.37
C VAL A 11 -5.59 -5.97 2.60
N LEU A 12 -6.48 -5.90 1.62
CA LEU A 12 -6.81 -7.05 0.79
C LEU A 12 -5.61 -7.56 0.02
N LEU A 13 -4.86 -6.65 -0.61
CA LEU A 13 -3.67 -7.03 -1.38
C LEU A 13 -2.59 -7.60 -0.47
N HIS A 14 -2.44 -7.06 0.74
CA HIS A 14 -1.50 -7.58 1.72
C HIS A 14 -1.83 -9.05 2.05
N GLU A 15 -3.10 -9.33 2.31
CA GLU A 15 -3.53 -10.70 2.61
C GLU A 15 -3.33 -11.63 1.43
N LEU A 16 -3.59 -11.15 0.21
CA LEU A 16 -3.38 -11.97 -0.99
C LEU A 16 -1.90 -12.31 -1.17
N CYS A 17 -1.00 -11.39 -0.83
CA CYS A 17 0.42 -11.67 -0.90
C CYS A 17 0.86 -12.76 0.07
N HIS A 18 0.18 -12.87 1.22
CA HIS A 18 0.46 -13.93 2.19
C HIS A 18 0.15 -15.33 1.64
N LEU A 19 -0.74 -15.42 0.67
CA LEU A 19 -1.02 -16.71 0.05
C LEU A 19 0.17 -17.23 -0.75
N ARG A 20 1.01 -16.33 -1.25
CA ARG A 20 2.20 -16.69 -2.00
C ARG A 20 3.44 -16.79 -1.13
N HIS A 21 3.54 -15.91 -0.13
CA HIS A 21 4.70 -15.81 0.74
C HIS A 21 4.22 -15.78 2.19
N GLN A 22 4.42 -16.86 2.91
CA GLN A 22 3.93 -16.99 4.27
C GLN A 22 4.71 -16.12 5.26
N ASP A 23 5.96 -15.84 4.96
CA ASP A 23 6.76 -14.97 5.82
C ASP A 23 6.87 -13.57 5.21
N HIS A 24 7.30 -12.60 6.01
CA HIS A 24 7.49 -11.21 5.57
C HIS A 24 8.91 -10.97 5.08
N GLY A 25 9.44 -11.92 4.31
CA GLY A 25 10.78 -11.79 3.77
C GLY A 25 10.83 -10.85 2.57
N HIS A 26 12.02 -10.78 1.96
CA HIS A 26 12.27 -9.88 0.84
C HIS A 26 11.30 -10.15 -0.33
N GLY A 27 11.05 -11.43 -0.64
CA GLY A 27 10.13 -11.78 -1.73
C GLY A 27 8.71 -11.28 -1.50
N PHE A 28 8.22 -11.39 -0.25
CA PHE A 28 6.91 -10.88 0.12
C PHE A 28 6.82 -9.38 -0.12
N HIS A 29 7.81 -8.63 0.38
CA HIS A 29 7.79 -7.18 0.25
C HIS A 29 7.96 -6.72 -1.19
N LEU A 30 8.75 -7.41 -1.99
CA LEU A 30 8.89 -7.07 -3.40
C LEU A 30 7.57 -7.25 -4.15
N LEU A 31 6.89 -8.37 -3.91
CA LEU A 31 5.61 -8.62 -4.55
C LEU A 31 4.57 -7.60 -4.10
N LEU A 32 4.50 -7.35 -2.80
CA LEU A 32 3.54 -6.40 -2.25
C LEU A 32 3.78 -5.00 -2.80
N GLU A 33 5.03 -4.55 -2.82
CA GLU A 33 5.36 -3.23 -3.35
C GLU A 33 4.96 -3.10 -4.81
N HIS A 34 5.24 -4.11 -5.61
CA HIS A 34 4.88 -4.10 -7.03
C HIS A 34 3.37 -4.03 -7.22
N VAL A 35 2.63 -4.86 -6.50
CA VAL A 35 1.17 -4.90 -6.61
C VAL A 35 0.55 -3.58 -6.13
N LEU A 36 1.05 -3.03 -5.04
CA LEU A 36 0.52 -1.78 -4.51
C LEU A 36 0.82 -0.61 -5.43
N THR A 37 2.02 -0.57 -6.02
CA THR A 37 2.38 0.48 -6.95
C THR A 37 1.46 0.44 -8.17
N ASP A 38 1.24 -0.74 -8.73
CA ASP A 38 0.35 -0.91 -9.87
C ASP A 38 -1.07 -0.45 -9.52
N HIS A 39 -1.54 -0.82 -8.34
CA HIS A 39 -2.88 -0.43 -7.90
C HIS A 39 -3.02 1.09 -7.75
N LEU A 40 -2.03 1.74 -7.14
CA LEU A 40 -2.05 3.19 -7.00
C LEU A 40 -2.05 3.89 -8.36
N VAL A 41 -1.23 3.42 -9.30
CA VAL A 41 -1.18 4.01 -10.63
C VAL A 41 -2.56 3.93 -11.30
N LYS A 42 -3.24 2.78 -11.16
CA LYS A 42 -4.55 2.59 -11.78
C LYS A 42 -5.64 3.43 -11.13
N THR A 43 -5.45 3.87 -9.88
CA THR A 43 -6.46 4.62 -9.16
C THR A 43 -6.14 6.09 -9.00
N LEU A 44 -5.01 6.56 -9.57
CA LEU A 44 -4.59 7.96 -9.41
C LEU A 44 -5.66 8.96 -9.84
N ASP A 45 -6.34 8.68 -10.95
CA ASP A 45 -7.35 9.59 -11.49
C ASP A 45 -8.72 9.42 -10.84
N LEU A 46 -8.91 8.32 -10.09
CA LEU A 46 -10.21 7.99 -9.53
C LEU A 46 -10.35 8.39 -8.06
N ASP A 47 -9.23 8.47 -7.36
CA ASP A 47 -9.24 8.70 -5.92
C ASP A 47 -8.16 9.72 -5.55
N PRO A 48 -8.54 10.90 -5.04
CA PRO A 48 -7.57 11.91 -4.62
C PRO A 48 -6.60 11.39 -3.55
N MET A 49 -7.07 10.48 -2.70
CA MET A 49 -6.20 9.91 -1.68
C MET A 49 -5.10 9.04 -2.29
N ALA A 50 -5.42 8.33 -3.39
CA ALA A 50 -4.41 7.54 -4.08
C ALA A 50 -3.31 8.43 -4.63
N ALA A 51 -3.67 9.58 -5.21
CA ALA A 51 -2.69 10.54 -5.71
C ALA A 51 -1.82 11.09 -4.59
N ASP A 52 -2.42 11.42 -3.45
CA ASP A 52 -1.67 11.93 -2.31
C ASP A 52 -0.70 10.88 -1.76
N LEU A 53 -1.15 9.64 -1.64
CA LEU A 53 -0.30 8.56 -1.15
C LEU A 53 0.84 8.26 -2.12
N ALA A 54 0.56 8.29 -3.42
CA ALA A 54 1.59 8.08 -4.43
C ALA A 54 2.67 9.15 -4.35
N ARG A 55 2.26 10.41 -4.14
CA ARG A 55 3.21 11.51 -3.98
C ARG A 55 4.06 11.34 -2.73
N LYS A 56 3.45 10.95 -1.61
CA LYS A 56 4.19 10.69 -0.38
C LYS A 56 5.17 9.54 -0.55
N ALA A 57 4.75 8.49 -1.26
CA ALA A 57 5.64 7.37 -1.52
C ALA A 57 6.83 7.79 -2.38
N ALA A 58 6.60 8.65 -3.37
CA ALA A 58 7.69 9.14 -4.23
C ALA A 58 8.72 9.95 -3.46
N LEU A 59 8.31 10.59 -2.37
CA LEU A 59 9.21 11.37 -1.52
C LEU A 59 9.83 10.53 -0.40
N SER A 60 9.38 9.33 -0.21
CA SER A 60 9.87 8.45 0.85
C SER A 60 11.24 7.88 0.49
N LYS A 61 12.11 7.74 1.49
CA LYS A 61 13.40 7.09 1.34
C LYS A 61 13.38 5.65 1.84
N ALA A 62 12.20 5.13 2.14
CA ALA A 62 12.06 3.76 2.61
C ALA A 62 12.41 2.76 1.51
N ARG A 63 12.81 1.58 1.91
CA ARG A 63 13.15 0.50 0.98
C ARG A 63 11.94 0.08 0.15
N TYR A 64 10.75 0.08 0.77
CA TYR A 64 9.49 -0.24 0.13
C TYR A 64 8.55 0.96 0.32
N PRO A 65 8.70 2.02 -0.48
CA PRO A 65 8.04 3.29 -0.20
C PRO A 65 6.52 3.24 -0.23
N VAL A 66 5.92 2.51 -1.17
CA VAL A 66 4.45 2.43 -1.24
C VAL A 66 3.90 1.67 -0.04
N ASP A 67 4.49 0.53 0.28
CA ASP A 67 4.08 -0.26 1.44
C ASP A 67 4.24 0.54 2.73
N TYR A 68 5.37 1.22 2.89
CA TYR A 68 5.62 2.05 4.05
C TYR A 68 4.60 3.17 4.20
N THR A 69 4.31 3.87 3.09
CA THR A 69 3.36 4.99 3.10
C THR A 69 1.95 4.53 3.46
N LEU A 70 1.51 3.42 2.87
CA LEU A 70 0.18 2.89 3.15
C LEU A 70 0.06 2.36 4.58
N THR A 71 1.11 1.73 5.08
CA THR A 71 1.12 1.25 6.47
C THR A 71 0.98 2.42 7.45
N ARG A 72 1.70 3.51 7.20
CA ARG A 72 1.58 4.69 8.05
C ARG A 72 0.20 5.32 7.96
N ALA A 73 -0.38 5.37 6.77
CA ALA A 73 -1.72 5.92 6.61
C ALA A 73 -2.76 5.12 7.39
N ILE A 74 -2.65 3.80 7.36
CA ILE A 74 -3.57 2.94 8.10
C ILE A 74 -3.47 3.19 9.60
N LYS A 75 -2.27 3.39 10.11
CA LYS A 75 -2.08 3.65 11.54
C LYS A 75 -2.82 4.89 12.01
N GLN A 76 -3.02 5.87 11.14
CA GLN A 76 -3.77 7.07 11.47
C GLN A 76 -5.26 6.80 11.67
N TYR A 77 -5.76 5.72 11.11
CA TYR A 77 -7.17 5.35 11.21
C TYR A 77 -7.45 4.28 12.27
N ARG A 78 -6.41 3.82 12.96
CA ARG A 78 -6.53 2.72 13.91
C ARG A 78 -6.43 3.18 15.36
N THR A 79 -6.68 4.37 15.61
CA THR A 79 -6.70 4.84 17.01
C THR A 79 -7.97 4.38 17.74
#